data_e358973a9893b47c9aaed694cc0dd2b3
#
_entry.id   e358973a9893b47c9aaed694cc0dd2b3
#
_cell.length_a   1.000
_cell.length_b   1.000
_cell.length_c   1.000
_cell.angle_alpha   90.00
_cell.angle_beta   90.00
_cell.angle_gamma   90.00
#
_symmetry.space_group_name_H-M   'P 1'
#
loop_
_entity.id
_entity.type
_entity.pdbx_description
1 polymer ?
#
loop_
_entity_poly.entity_id
_entity_poly.type
_entity_poly.pdbx_seq_one_letter_code
_entity_poly.pdbx_strand_id
1 'polypeptide(L)'
;MDDNVKNHARHAVDNAVKCILDTQIIVDGKRTVWCAQHDQNTLKPAKARAYELPSFSGAESVNITLLLMSIENPTSDIVAAVKGAVEWFETHKIADMKYERYRDEKGEKNARLIPAKGMSVWARFYDLDTGKPFFCDRDGVKRSSIDDLGKERRGGYSWYTSSPEKVLKNYPKWIEKNNL
;
A
#
# COMPACT_ATOMS: atom_id res chain seq x y z
N MET A 1 22.86 0.39 -27.88
CA MET A 1 22.62 1.42 -26.84
C MET A 1 23.96 1.77 -26.25
N ASP A 2 24.31 3.05 -26.24
CA ASP A 2 25.57 3.57 -25.70
C ASP A 2 25.80 3.12 -24.25
N ASP A 3 27.01 2.70 -23.89
CA ASP A 3 27.34 2.20 -22.56
C ASP A 3 27.19 3.28 -21.47
N ASN A 4 27.39 4.55 -21.84
CA ASN A 4 27.15 5.69 -20.96
C ASN A 4 25.66 5.79 -20.59
N VAL A 5 24.75 5.64 -21.56
CA VAL A 5 23.29 5.64 -21.32
C VAL A 5 22.88 4.47 -20.43
N LYS A 6 23.45 3.26 -20.65
CA LYS A 6 23.18 2.10 -19.80
C LYS A 6 23.62 2.33 -18.35
N ASN A 7 24.79 2.91 -18.15
CA ASN A 7 25.33 3.20 -16.83
C ASN A 7 24.46 4.23 -16.08
N HIS A 8 24.07 5.32 -16.74
CA HIS A 8 23.17 6.31 -16.17
C HIS A 8 21.81 5.69 -15.79
N ALA A 9 21.23 4.85 -16.65
CA ALA A 9 19.98 4.16 -16.36
C ALA A 9 20.11 3.22 -15.15
N ARG A 10 21.22 2.48 -15.05
CA ARG A 10 21.49 1.60 -13.89
C ARG A 10 21.59 2.41 -12.59
N HIS A 11 22.38 3.47 -12.57
CA HIS A 11 22.45 4.35 -11.39
C HIS A 11 21.12 4.96 -11.00
N ALA A 12 20.28 5.34 -11.96
CA ALA A 12 18.93 5.85 -11.68
C ALA A 12 18.05 4.80 -11.01
N VAL A 13 18.11 3.53 -11.47
CA VAL A 13 17.37 2.41 -10.87
C VAL A 13 17.89 2.12 -9.46
N ASP A 14 19.20 2.05 -9.26
CA ASP A 14 19.82 1.79 -7.95
C ASP A 14 19.41 2.87 -6.93
N ASN A 15 19.45 4.15 -7.33
CA ASN A 15 19.01 5.25 -6.47
C ASN A 15 17.51 5.20 -6.17
N ALA A 16 16.68 4.81 -7.13
CA ALA A 16 15.24 4.63 -6.92
C ALA A 16 14.95 3.50 -5.92
N VAL A 17 15.64 2.36 -6.06
CA VAL A 17 15.53 1.24 -5.11
C VAL A 17 15.98 1.67 -3.71
N LYS A 18 17.12 2.37 -3.61
CA LYS A 18 17.60 2.91 -2.34
C LYS A 18 16.56 3.84 -1.70
N CYS A 19 15.99 4.77 -2.44
CA CYS A 19 14.93 5.66 -1.95
C CYS A 19 13.71 4.88 -1.44
N ILE A 20 13.28 3.85 -2.14
CA ILE A 20 12.21 2.95 -1.72
C ILE A 20 12.55 2.28 -0.38
N LEU A 21 13.75 1.75 -0.23
CA LEU A 21 14.17 1.09 1.01
C LEU A 21 14.28 2.06 2.20
N ASP A 22 14.77 3.28 1.94
CA ASP A 22 14.93 4.32 2.95
C ASP A 22 13.59 4.92 3.41
N THR A 23 12.56 4.91 2.54
CA THR A 23 11.22 5.43 2.87
C THR A 23 10.30 4.39 3.49
N GLN A 24 10.69 3.11 3.55
CA GLN A 24 9.86 2.07 4.18
C GLN A 24 9.63 2.37 5.66
N ILE A 25 8.38 2.35 6.09
CA ILE A 25 8.02 2.65 7.48
C ILE A 25 8.50 1.51 8.38
N ILE A 26 9.19 1.89 9.47
CA ILE A 26 9.70 0.95 10.48
C ILE A 26 8.94 1.21 11.78
N VAL A 27 8.39 0.14 12.37
CA VAL A 27 7.71 0.15 13.66
C VAL A 27 8.40 -0.86 14.58
N ASP A 28 8.86 -0.44 15.74
CA ASP A 28 9.55 -1.27 16.73
C ASP A 28 10.71 -2.10 16.12
N GLY A 29 11.47 -1.47 15.22
CA GLY A 29 12.59 -2.09 14.51
C GLY A 29 12.20 -3.02 13.36
N LYS A 30 10.91 -3.21 13.09
CA LYS A 30 10.41 -4.05 11.99
C LYS A 30 10.01 -3.22 10.78
N ARG A 31 10.44 -3.64 9.60
CA ARG A 31 9.97 -3.09 8.33
C ARG A 31 8.50 -3.42 8.12
N THR A 32 7.74 -2.45 7.58
CA THR A 32 6.32 -2.62 7.28
C THR A 32 6.04 -2.29 5.81
N VAL A 33 5.13 -1.39 5.54
CA VAL A 33 4.79 -0.89 4.20
C VAL A 33 5.14 0.60 4.08
N TRP A 34 4.73 1.22 2.98
CA TRP A 34 5.03 2.62 2.67
C TRP A 34 3.79 3.50 2.85
N CYS A 35 4.01 4.79 3.03
CA CYS A 35 2.97 5.79 2.86
C CYS A 35 2.72 6.06 1.37
N ALA A 36 1.55 6.63 1.05
CA ALA A 36 1.26 7.08 -0.30
C ALA A 36 2.18 8.23 -0.76
N GLN A 37 2.71 8.99 0.17
CA GLN A 37 3.67 10.08 -0.07
C GLN A 37 4.63 10.22 1.10
N HIS A 38 5.87 10.58 0.79
CA HIS A 38 6.93 10.85 1.76
C HIS A 38 7.50 12.26 1.55
N ASP A 39 7.94 12.87 2.63
CA ASP A 39 8.66 14.14 2.60
C ASP A 39 10.06 13.93 1.98
N GLN A 40 10.43 14.78 1.03
CA GLN A 40 11.64 14.60 0.23
C GLN A 40 12.95 14.77 1.03
N ASN A 41 12.91 15.45 2.18
CA ASN A 41 14.09 15.74 2.98
C ASN A 41 14.23 14.76 4.16
N THR A 42 13.11 14.46 4.82
CA THR A 42 13.09 13.61 6.02
C THR A 42 12.77 12.15 5.72
N LEU A 43 12.28 11.85 4.52
CA LEU A 43 11.80 10.54 4.06
C LEU A 43 10.65 9.97 4.91
N LYS A 44 10.08 10.75 5.82
CA LYS A 44 8.97 10.34 6.67
C LYS A 44 7.65 10.39 5.91
N PRO A 45 6.63 9.59 6.34
CA PRO A 45 5.28 9.70 5.83
C PRO A 45 4.78 11.13 5.85
N ALA A 46 4.24 11.60 4.74
CA ALA A 46 3.77 12.97 4.57
C ALA A 46 2.32 13.02 4.06
N LYS A 47 1.66 14.14 4.33
CA LYS A 47 0.35 14.44 3.79
C LYS A 47 0.47 14.80 2.30
N ALA A 48 -0.39 14.21 1.47
CA ALA A 48 -0.55 14.61 0.07
C ALA A 48 -1.75 15.57 -0.08
N ARG A 49 -2.93 15.06 -0.44
CA ARG A 49 -4.15 15.87 -0.51
C ARG A 49 -4.82 15.99 0.87
N ALA A 50 -5.84 16.84 0.99
CA ALA A 50 -6.52 17.10 2.26
C ALA A 50 -6.96 15.82 2.99
N TYR A 51 -7.39 14.81 2.24
CA TYR A 51 -7.88 13.52 2.73
C TYR A 51 -6.86 12.38 2.65
N GLU A 52 -5.63 12.66 2.25
CA GLU A 52 -4.51 11.70 2.18
C GLU A 52 -3.50 12.04 3.27
N LEU A 53 -3.84 11.67 4.49
CA LEU A 53 -3.02 11.91 5.66
C LEU A 53 -1.85 10.91 5.72
N PRO A 54 -0.77 11.22 6.47
CA PRO A 54 0.31 10.26 6.72
C PRO A 54 -0.26 8.96 7.26
N SER A 55 0.12 7.83 6.64
CA SER A 55 -0.50 6.53 6.90
C SER A 55 0.37 5.38 6.40
N PHE A 56 0.11 4.17 6.87
CA PHE A 56 0.48 2.97 6.11
C PHE A 56 -0.48 2.84 4.93
N SER A 57 0.04 2.58 3.73
CA SER A 57 -0.82 2.39 2.56
C SER A 57 -1.00 0.92 2.21
N GLY A 58 -2.23 0.43 2.29
CA GLY A 58 -2.61 -0.90 1.81
C GLY A 58 -2.76 -1.00 0.29
N ALA A 59 -2.66 0.11 -0.43
CA ALA A 59 -2.83 0.15 -1.87
C ALA A 59 -1.52 0.43 -2.62
N GLU A 60 -0.86 1.56 -2.34
CA GLU A 60 0.35 2.00 -3.03
C GLU A 60 1.53 1.06 -2.78
N SER A 61 1.63 0.50 -1.58
CA SER A 61 2.69 -0.45 -1.19
C SER A 61 2.69 -1.75 -2.00
N VAL A 62 1.57 -2.12 -2.62
CA VAL A 62 1.48 -3.34 -3.46
C VAL A 62 2.44 -3.28 -4.63
N ASN A 63 2.40 -2.20 -5.41
CA ASN A 63 3.25 -2.07 -6.59
C ASN A 63 4.73 -1.89 -6.21
N ILE A 64 5.01 -1.25 -5.09
CA ILE A 64 6.36 -1.14 -4.54
C ILE A 64 6.89 -2.54 -4.18
N THR A 65 6.12 -3.34 -3.45
CA THR A 65 6.52 -4.69 -3.08
C THR A 65 6.72 -5.58 -4.32
N LEU A 66 5.82 -5.53 -5.30
CA LEU A 66 5.94 -6.28 -6.55
C LEU A 66 7.17 -5.85 -7.37
N LEU A 67 7.49 -4.56 -7.39
CA LEU A 67 8.73 -4.06 -8.01
C LEU A 67 9.96 -4.64 -7.32
N LEU A 68 10.04 -4.61 -5.99
CA LEU A 68 11.15 -5.20 -5.25
C LEU A 68 11.27 -6.71 -5.50
N MET A 69 10.14 -7.43 -5.59
CA MET A 69 10.11 -8.86 -5.91
C MET A 69 10.54 -9.16 -7.36
N SER A 70 10.49 -8.19 -8.27
CA SER A 70 10.94 -8.36 -9.66
C SER A 70 12.45 -8.24 -9.84
N ILE A 71 13.16 -7.73 -8.83
CA ILE A 71 14.62 -7.55 -8.90
C ILE A 71 15.30 -8.91 -8.81
N GLU A 72 16.17 -9.18 -9.78
CA GLU A 72 16.98 -10.39 -9.79
C GLU A 72 18.13 -10.30 -8.78
N ASN A 73 18.42 -11.43 -8.10
CA ASN A 73 19.45 -11.51 -7.05
C ASN A 73 19.26 -10.39 -5.98
N PRO A 74 18.11 -10.36 -5.29
CA PRO A 74 17.80 -9.30 -4.35
C PRO A 74 18.81 -9.27 -3.19
N THR A 75 19.23 -8.07 -2.79
CA THR A 75 20.07 -7.87 -1.62
C THR A 75 19.32 -8.24 -0.33
N SER A 76 20.06 -8.44 0.77
CA SER A 76 19.47 -8.69 2.09
C SER A 76 18.45 -7.61 2.50
N ASP A 77 18.69 -6.34 2.14
CA ASP A 77 17.77 -5.24 2.44
C ASP A 77 16.48 -5.32 1.63
N ILE A 78 16.55 -5.71 0.35
CA ILE A 78 15.37 -5.95 -0.48
C ILE A 78 14.58 -7.13 0.08
N VAL A 79 15.26 -8.20 0.47
CA VAL A 79 14.63 -9.38 1.08
C VAL A 79 13.91 -8.99 2.38
N ALA A 80 14.57 -8.25 3.25
CA ALA A 80 13.96 -7.77 4.50
C ALA A 80 12.77 -6.85 4.24
N ALA A 81 12.86 -5.97 3.24
CA ALA A 81 11.79 -5.06 2.86
C ALA A 81 10.55 -5.80 2.36
N VAL A 82 10.73 -6.80 1.48
CA VAL A 82 9.64 -7.63 0.96
C VAL A 82 8.99 -8.45 2.08
N LYS A 83 9.81 -9.13 2.94
CA LYS A 83 9.31 -9.92 4.08
C LYS A 83 8.47 -9.05 5.02
N GLY A 84 8.95 -7.86 5.38
CA GLY A 84 8.21 -6.94 6.24
C GLY A 84 6.89 -6.48 5.64
N ALA A 85 6.86 -6.17 4.34
CA ALA A 85 5.63 -5.79 3.66
C ALA A 85 4.62 -6.94 3.60
N VAL A 86 5.08 -8.17 3.33
CA VAL A 86 4.22 -9.37 3.30
C VAL A 86 3.63 -9.64 4.68
N GLU A 87 4.43 -9.60 5.76
CA GLU A 87 3.95 -9.76 7.13
C GLU A 87 2.89 -8.71 7.46
N TRP A 88 3.13 -7.46 7.05
CA TRP A 88 2.16 -6.38 7.27
C TRP A 88 0.86 -6.64 6.50
N PHE A 89 0.91 -7.06 5.22
CA PHE A 89 -0.29 -7.38 4.47
C PHE A 89 -1.08 -8.53 5.09
N GLU A 90 -0.43 -9.58 5.57
CA GLU A 90 -1.11 -10.71 6.23
C GLU A 90 -1.80 -10.28 7.51
N THR A 91 -1.16 -9.46 8.34
CA THR A 91 -1.69 -9.03 9.63
C THR A 91 -2.79 -7.98 9.54
N HIS A 92 -2.82 -7.19 8.46
CA HIS A 92 -3.81 -6.11 8.26
C HIS A 92 -4.91 -6.47 7.26
N LYS A 93 -5.02 -7.73 6.90
CA LYS A 93 -6.06 -8.27 6.04
C LYS A 93 -7.43 -8.21 6.72
N ILE A 94 -8.42 -7.66 6.02
CA ILE A 94 -9.82 -7.69 6.43
C ILE A 94 -10.46 -8.88 5.70
N ALA A 95 -10.58 -10.01 6.43
CA ALA A 95 -11.07 -11.26 5.87
C ALA A 95 -12.59 -11.28 5.74
N ASP A 96 -13.09 -12.16 4.86
CA ASP A 96 -14.51 -12.41 4.60
C ASP A 96 -15.32 -11.16 4.23
N MET A 97 -14.67 -10.21 3.58
CA MET A 97 -15.27 -8.96 3.14
C MET A 97 -14.94 -8.66 1.68
N LYS A 98 -15.89 -7.98 1.00
CA LYS A 98 -15.75 -7.48 -0.37
C LYS A 98 -16.08 -6.00 -0.41
N TYR A 99 -15.28 -5.22 -1.13
CA TYR A 99 -15.57 -3.84 -1.46
C TYR A 99 -16.39 -3.77 -2.73
N GLU A 100 -17.60 -3.24 -2.63
CA GLU A 100 -18.54 -3.11 -3.74
C GLU A 100 -18.77 -1.64 -4.08
N ARG A 101 -18.62 -1.31 -5.37
CA ARG A 101 -18.97 -0.01 -5.94
C ARG A 101 -20.23 -0.17 -6.75
N TYR A 102 -21.22 0.66 -6.50
CA TYR A 102 -22.54 0.59 -7.15
C TYR A 102 -23.08 1.99 -7.44
N ARG A 103 -24.21 2.03 -8.17
CA ARG A 103 -25.03 3.23 -8.29
C ARG A 103 -26.26 3.07 -7.40
N ASP A 104 -26.56 4.09 -6.62
CA ASP A 104 -27.78 4.11 -5.82
C ASP A 104 -29.04 4.36 -6.65
N GLU A 105 -30.20 4.38 -6.01
CA GLU A 105 -31.51 4.57 -6.65
C GLU A 105 -31.62 5.88 -7.45
N LYS A 106 -30.78 6.87 -7.12
CA LYS A 106 -30.69 8.15 -7.84
C LYS A 106 -29.65 8.13 -8.96
N GLY A 107 -28.99 6.97 -9.21
CA GLY A 107 -27.95 6.82 -10.21
C GLY A 107 -26.59 7.37 -9.78
N GLU A 108 -26.43 7.83 -8.53
CA GLU A 108 -25.19 8.37 -7.99
C GLU A 108 -24.21 7.26 -7.62
N LYS A 109 -22.91 7.53 -7.81
CA LYS A 109 -21.85 6.58 -7.40
C LYS A 109 -21.82 6.45 -5.87
N ASN A 110 -21.77 5.21 -5.43
CA ASN A 110 -21.66 4.87 -4.01
C ASN A 110 -20.75 3.64 -3.82
N ALA A 111 -20.38 3.35 -2.58
CA ALA A 111 -19.57 2.18 -2.25
C ALA A 111 -19.90 1.70 -0.84
N ARG A 112 -19.69 0.40 -0.62
CA ARG A 112 -19.90 -0.25 0.68
C ARG A 112 -18.96 -1.43 0.85
N LEU A 113 -18.76 -1.83 2.10
CA LEU A 113 -18.10 -3.07 2.46
C LEU A 113 -19.18 -4.09 2.85
N ILE A 114 -19.15 -5.25 2.22
CA ILE A 114 -20.16 -6.29 2.44
C ILE A 114 -19.50 -7.62 2.80
N PRO A 115 -20.16 -8.48 3.62
CA PRO A 115 -19.69 -9.82 3.89
C PRO A 115 -19.56 -10.66 2.61
N ALA A 116 -18.42 -11.32 2.44
CA ALA A 116 -18.14 -12.21 1.32
C ALA A 116 -17.11 -13.26 1.72
N LYS A 117 -17.59 -14.44 2.15
CA LYS A 117 -16.76 -15.53 2.65
C LYS A 117 -15.62 -15.90 1.70
N GLY A 118 -14.42 -15.99 2.22
CA GLY A 118 -13.21 -16.34 1.48
C GLY A 118 -12.59 -15.20 0.68
N MET A 119 -13.21 -14.02 0.65
CA MET A 119 -12.60 -12.83 0.04
C MET A 119 -11.87 -12.00 1.09
N SER A 120 -10.92 -11.20 0.64
CA SER A 120 -10.19 -10.28 1.54
C SER A 120 -10.00 -8.92 0.89
N VAL A 121 -10.01 -7.90 1.73
CA VAL A 121 -9.70 -6.54 1.31
C VAL A 121 -8.76 -5.89 2.32
N TRP A 122 -8.12 -4.83 1.88
CA TRP A 122 -7.31 -3.92 2.70
C TRP A 122 -7.84 -2.51 2.53
N ALA A 123 -7.87 -1.75 3.61
CA ALA A 123 -8.10 -0.33 3.51
C ALA A 123 -6.92 0.34 2.79
N ARG A 124 -7.19 1.45 2.12
CA ARG A 124 -6.13 2.22 1.48
C ARG A 124 -5.21 2.88 2.50
N PHE A 125 -5.76 3.36 3.61
CA PHE A 125 -5.02 4.05 4.66
C PHE A 125 -5.23 3.41 6.02
N TYR A 126 -4.13 3.22 6.74
CA TYR A 126 -4.10 2.78 8.13
C TYR A 126 -3.34 3.80 8.95
N ASP A 127 -3.84 4.07 10.13
CA ASP A 127 -3.29 5.05 11.07
C ASP A 127 -1.92 4.61 11.59
N LEU A 128 -0.95 5.52 11.62
CA LEU A 128 0.44 5.22 11.99
C LEU A 128 0.61 4.82 13.46
N ASP A 129 -0.26 5.30 14.35
CA ASP A 129 -0.15 5.07 15.78
C ASP A 129 -0.93 3.81 16.20
N THR A 130 -2.11 3.59 15.60
CA THR A 130 -3.02 2.52 16.02
C THR A 130 -3.03 1.31 15.10
N GLY A 131 -2.49 1.43 13.88
CA GLY A 131 -2.57 0.39 12.83
C GLY A 131 -3.99 0.13 12.32
N LYS A 132 -4.99 0.93 12.69
CA LYS A 132 -6.38 0.73 12.27
C LYS A 132 -6.70 1.45 10.98
N PRO A 133 -7.61 0.91 10.14
CA PRO A 133 -8.13 1.61 8.98
C PRO A 133 -8.75 2.96 9.36
N PHE A 134 -8.52 3.96 8.53
CA PHE A 134 -9.25 5.23 8.63
C PHE A 134 -9.66 5.73 7.24
N PHE A 135 -10.67 6.59 7.26
CA PHE A 135 -11.25 7.21 6.09
C PHE A 135 -11.32 8.71 6.31
N CYS A 136 -11.28 9.51 5.26
CA CYS A 136 -11.17 10.94 5.42
C CYS A 136 -11.94 11.67 4.33
N ASP A 137 -12.74 12.65 4.72
CA ASP A 137 -13.34 13.59 3.79
C ASP A 137 -12.39 14.76 3.49
N ARG A 138 -12.83 15.72 2.70
CA ARG A 138 -12.03 16.92 2.33
C ARG A 138 -11.68 17.81 3.52
N ASP A 139 -12.36 17.62 4.65
CA ASP A 139 -12.10 18.32 5.91
C ASP A 139 -10.81 17.85 6.63
N GLY A 140 -10.21 16.73 6.19
CA GLY A 140 -9.00 16.21 6.81
C GLY A 140 -9.23 15.48 8.15
N VAL A 141 -10.48 15.18 8.51
CA VAL A 141 -10.83 14.50 9.76
C VAL A 141 -10.88 12.99 9.56
N LYS A 142 -10.12 12.24 10.36
CA LYS A 142 -10.14 10.77 10.35
C LYS A 142 -11.48 10.23 10.86
N ARG A 143 -12.03 9.26 10.13
CA ARG A 143 -13.27 8.53 10.47
C ARG A 143 -13.00 7.03 10.45
N SER A 144 -13.77 6.27 11.23
CA SER A 144 -13.60 4.82 11.37
C SER A 144 -14.34 4.00 10.32
N SER A 145 -15.31 4.59 9.63
CA SER A 145 -16.10 3.93 8.58
C SER A 145 -16.20 4.77 7.32
N ILE A 146 -16.28 4.12 6.15
CA ILE A 146 -16.63 4.79 4.90
C ILE A 146 -18.06 5.34 4.93
N ASP A 147 -18.93 4.78 5.78
CA ASP A 147 -20.32 5.22 5.90
C ASP A 147 -20.43 6.62 6.52
N ASP A 148 -19.41 7.04 7.27
CA ASP A 148 -19.29 8.38 7.85
C ASP A 148 -18.87 9.45 6.83
N LEU A 149 -18.53 9.05 5.60
CA LEU A 149 -18.11 9.96 4.55
C LEU A 149 -19.28 10.51 3.74
N GLY A 150 -19.14 11.73 3.25
CA GLY A 150 -20.03 12.28 2.25
C GLY A 150 -20.08 11.41 0.99
N LYS A 151 -21.23 11.35 0.31
CA LYS A 151 -21.48 10.47 -0.86
C LYS A 151 -20.41 10.64 -1.96
N GLU A 152 -20.03 11.89 -2.26
CA GLU A 152 -19.02 12.18 -3.30
C GLU A 152 -17.71 11.47 -2.97
N ARG A 153 -17.26 11.55 -1.73
CA ARG A 153 -16.01 10.94 -1.30
C ARG A 153 -16.14 9.44 -1.16
N ARG A 154 -17.22 8.94 -0.59
CA ARG A 154 -17.49 7.49 -0.43
C ARG A 154 -17.52 6.76 -1.77
N GLY A 155 -18.26 7.25 -2.75
CA GLY A 155 -18.41 6.61 -4.06
C GLY A 155 -17.33 6.98 -5.07
N GLY A 156 -16.66 8.12 -4.90
CA GLY A 156 -15.69 8.67 -5.85
C GLY A 156 -14.23 8.27 -5.61
N TYR A 157 -13.92 7.61 -4.49
CA TYR A 157 -12.55 7.26 -4.13
C TYR A 157 -12.42 5.75 -3.84
N SER A 158 -11.25 5.17 -4.09
CA SER A 158 -10.99 3.75 -3.83
C SER A 158 -10.47 3.56 -2.40
N TRP A 159 -11.41 3.35 -1.46
CA TRP A 159 -11.10 3.23 -0.04
C TRP A 159 -10.58 1.86 0.37
N TYR A 160 -10.94 0.82 -0.39
CA TYR A 160 -10.46 -0.54 -0.19
C TYR A 160 -9.96 -1.14 -1.49
N THR A 161 -9.10 -2.14 -1.39
CA THR A 161 -8.53 -2.89 -2.50
C THR A 161 -8.31 -4.35 -2.10
N SER A 162 -8.37 -5.27 -3.07
CA SER A 162 -7.90 -6.64 -2.93
C SER A 162 -6.50 -6.85 -3.52
N SER A 163 -5.85 -5.79 -3.99
CA SER A 163 -4.56 -5.89 -4.69
C SER A 163 -3.42 -6.55 -3.89
N PRO A 164 -3.34 -6.46 -2.54
CA PRO A 164 -2.33 -7.19 -1.77
C PRO A 164 -2.37 -8.70 -1.96
N GLU A 165 -3.51 -9.30 -2.34
CA GLU A 165 -3.57 -10.73 -2.68
C GLU A 165 -2.56 -11.12 -3.77
N LYS A 166 -2.24 -10.21 -4.70
CA LYS A 166 -1.22 -10.47 -5.73
C LYS A 166 0.16 -10.66 -5.13
N VAL A 167 0.51 -9.87 -4.13
CA VAL A 167 1.78 -9.99 -3.41
C VAL A 167 1.82 -11.32 -2.68
N LEU A 168 0.79 -11.61 -1.87
CA LEU A 168 0.70 -12.83 -1.05
C LEU A 168 0.73 -14.10 -1.91
N LYS A 169 0.04 -14.09 -3.05
CA LYS A 169 0.03 -15.21 -4.00
C LYS A 169 1.39 -15.45 -4.68
N ASN A 170 2.14 -14.38 -4.95
CA ASN A 170 3.43 -14.48 -5.64
C ASN A 170 4.59 -14.74 -4.66
N TYR A 171 4.44 -14.40 -3.40
CA TYR A 171 5.49 -14.48 -2.40
C TYR A 171 6.10 -15.88 -2.23
N PRO A 172 5.35 -17.00 -2.13
CA PRO A 172 5.95 -18.33 -2.01
C PRO A 172 6.87 -18.68 -3.17
N LYS A 173 6.47 -18.36 -4.40
CA LYS A 173 7.30 -18.59 -5.61
C LYS A 173 8.55 -17.71 -5.61
N TRP A 174 8.44 -16.49 -5.09
CA TRP A 174 9.57 -15.58 -4.98
C TRP A 174 10.61 -16.10 -3.95
N ILE A 175 10.15 -16.61 -2.80
CA ILE A 175 10.99 -17.28 -1.80
C ILE A 175 11.74 -18.46 -2.41
N GLU A 176 11.02 -19.35 -3.09
CA GLU A 176 11.59 -20.53 -3.74
C GLU A 176 12.63 -20.15 -4.80
N LYS A 177 12.31 -19.19 -5.69
CA LYS A 177 13.22 -18.71 -6.76
C LYS A 177 14.54 -18.17 -6.20
N ASN A 178 14.53 -17.55 -5.03
CA ASN A 178 15.70 -16.90 -4.44
C ASN A 178 16.37 -17.73 -3.32
N ASN A 179 15.92 -18.95 -3.05
CA ASN A 179 16.42 -19.84 -1.99
C ASN A 179 16.42 -19.20 -0.59
N LEU A 180 15.31 -18.54 -0.18
CA LEU A 180 15.18 -17.72 1.04
C LEU A 180 14.40 -18.43 2.15
#